data_869a5c1f1f5fe8e8fd643b27c7b27e45
#
_entry.id   869a5c1f1f5fe8e8fd643b27c7b27e45
#
_cell.length_a   1.000
_cell.length_b   1.000
_cell.length_c   1.000
_cell.angle_alpha   90.00
_cell.angle_beta   90.00
_cell.angle_gamma   90.00
#
_symmetry.space_group_name_H-M   'P 1'
#
loop_
_entity.id
_entity.type
_entity.pdbx_description
1 polymer ?
#
loop_
_entity_poly.entity_id
_entity_poly.type
_entity_poly.pdbx_seq_one_letter_code
_entity_poly.pdbx_strand_id
1 'polypeptide(L)'
;MAFVSFLLYVFVTAFTPGPNNIMAMLSANKYGFKRTMKFCLGVGTGFLVIMLLCSYFNLLLKNTIPKIEFSMTIFSSIYMLYLAIKIIFSKEKNKEKDDKKNYGFLTGMLLQFINPKVILYGITAISTFIIPFNNSNFSLIMYSLFLAFVGFAGTVCWSVFGSMFQIFLTRYRSKFNLVMALLLFYSAVSILLEK
;
A
#
# COMPACT_ATOMS: atom_id res chain seq x y z
N MET A 1 -22.13 6.14 14.91
CA MET A 1 -21.98 5.20 13.77
C MET A 1 -20.87 5.65 12.81
N ALA A 2 -20.80 6.90 12.36
CA ALA A 2 -19.77 7.37 11.40
C ALA A 2 -18.31 7.15 11.83
N PHE A 3 -18.00 7.33 13.13
CA PHE A 3 -16.63 7.14 13.63
C PHE A 3 -16.16 5.67 13.59
N VAL A 4 -17.05 4.74 13.93
CA VAL A 4 -16.73 3.29 13.85
C VAL A 4 -16.52 2.87 12.40
N SER A 5 -17.38 3.33 11.48
CA SER A 5 -17.23 3.05 10.04
C SER A 5 -15.93 3.63 9.48
N PHE A 6 -15.54 4.83 9.93
CA PHE A 6 -14.25 5.44 9.60
C PHE A 6 -13.08 4.56 10.05
N LEU A 7 -13.05 4.15 11.32
CA LEU A 7 -11.98 3.31 11.82
C LEU A 7 -11.93 1.96 11.10
N LEU A 8 -13.08 1.31 10.90
CA LEU A 8 -13.14 0.06 10.14
C LEU A 8 -12.60 0.23 8.73
N TYR A 9 -13.02 1.27 8.01
CA TYR A 9 -12.51 1.57 6.66
C TYR A 9 -10.98 1.75 6.67
N VAL A 10 -10.49 2.56 7.60
CA VAL A 10 -9.05 2.90 7.70
C VAL A 10 -8.22 1.65 7.97
N PHE A 11 -8.58 0.86 9.00
CA PHE A 11 -7.81 -0.32 9.37
C PHE A 11 -7.94 -1.44 8.34
N VAL A 12 -9.15 -1.76 7.89
CA VAL A 12 -9.35 -2.81 6.89
C VAL A 12 -8.57 -2.49 5.62
N THR A 13 -8.68 -1.27 5.11
CA THR A 13 -7.99 -0.88 3.88
C THR A 13 -6.47 -0.87 4.05
N ALA A 14 -5.94 -0.36 5.16
CA ALA A 14 -4.49 -0.30 5.40
C ALA A 14 -3.86 -1.70 5.56
N PHE A 15 -4.55 -2.64 6.19
CA PHE A 15 -4.03 -3.98 6.49
C PHE A 15 -4.36 -5.03 5.43
N THR A 16 -5.28 -4.78 4.50
CA THR A 16 -5.54 -5.69 3.36
C THR A 16 -4.31 -5.84 2.47
N PRO A 17 -4.13 -7.03 1.87
CA PRO A 17 -3.04 -7.24 0.92
C PRO A 17 -3.09 -6.20 -0.21
N GLY A 18 -1.93 -5.68 -0.55
CA GLY A 18 -1.76 -4.73 -1.64
C GLY A 18 -0.29 -4.63 -2.02
N PRO A 19 0.06 -3.88 -3.10
CA PRO A 19 1.42 -3.84 -3.62
C PRO A 19 2.47 -3.52 -2.55
N ASN A 20 2.25 -2.49 -1.73
CA ASN A 20 3.19 -2.07 -0.70
C ASN A 20 3.39 -3.13 0.39
N ASN A 21 2.29 -3.69 0.89
CA ASN A 21 2.30 -4.67 1.97
C ASN A 21 3.00 -5.95 1.53
N ILE A 22 2.68 -6.44 0.34
CA ILE A 22 3.30 -7.64 -0.22
C ILE A 22 4.78 -7.40 -0.53
N MET A 23 5.14 -6.23 -1.10
CA MET A 23 6.54 -5.87 -1.33
C MET A 23 7.34 -5.78 -0.03
N ALA A 24 6.78 -5.17 1.02
CA ALA A 24 7.42 -5.11 2.33
C ALA A 24 7.66 -6.50 2.92
N MET A 25 6.64 -7.37 2.86
CA MET A 25 6.75 -8.74 3.34
C MET A 25 7.80 -9.56 2.57
N LEU A 26 7.77 -9.52 1.23
CA LEU A 26 8.75 -10.23 0.39
C LEU A 26 10.17 -9.68 0.57
N SER A 27 10.31 -8.37 0.72
CA SER A 27 11.60 -7.73 1.00
C SER A 27 12.13 -8.17 2.36
N ALA A 28 11.29 -8.18 3.40
CA ALA A 28 11.69 -8.60 4.73
C ALA A 28 12.02 -10.10 4.81
N ASN A 29 11.31 -10.93 4.05
CA ASN A 29 11.64 -12.35 3.90
C ASN A 29 13.01 -12.56 3.24
N LYS A 30 13.36 -11.75 2.23
CA LYS A 30 14.61 -11.89 1.48
C LYS A 30 15.81 -11.22 2.19
N TYR A 31 15.63 -10.01 2.69
CA TYR A 31 16.73 -9.14 3.18
C TYR A 31 16.69 -8.87 4.69
N GLY A 32 15.66 -9.37 5.37
CA GLY A 32 15.41 -9.14 6.79
C GLY A 32 14.70 -7.82 7.07
N PHE A 33 14.12 -7.76 8.28
CA PHE A 33 13.32 -6.61 8.75
C PHE A 33 14.09 -5.28 8.75
N LYS A 34 15.32 -5.27 9.30
CA LYS A 34 16.11 -4.03 9.43
C LYS A 34 16.37 -3.34 8.09
N ARG A 35 16.67 -4.10 7.02
CA ARG A 35 16.89 -3.52 5.69
C ARG A 35 15.60 -3.04 5.06
N THR A 36 14.50 -3.75 5.29
CA THR A 36 13.18 -3.41 4.76
C THR A 36 12.59 -2.16 5.44
N MET A 37 13.02 -1.83 6.67
CA MET A 37 12.53 -0.65 7.38
C MET A 37 12.75 0.66 6.61
N LYS A 38 13.84 0.77 5.84
CA LYS A 38 14.06 1.94 4.96
C LYS A 38 12.95 2.09 3.92
N PHE A 39 12.50 0.98 3.34
CA PHE A 39 11.35 0.96 2.43
C PHE A 39 10.05 1.34 3.15
N CYS A 40 9.79 0.77 4.33
CA CYS A 40 8.60 1.09 5.12
C CYS A 40 8.55 2.57 5.51
N LEU A 41 9.68 3.17 5.91
CA LEU A 41 9.77 4.61 6.18
C LEU A 41 9.48 5.45 4.93
N GLY A 42 9.98 5.04 3.77
CA GLY A 42 9.63 5.66 2.49
C GLY A 42 8.14 5.59 2.21
N VAL A 43 7.53 4.41 2.41
CA VAL A 43 6.08 4.22 2.27
C VAL A 43 5.32 5.18 3.21
N GLY A 44 5.68 5.23 4.49
CA GLY A 44 5.03 6.12 5.47
C GLY A 44 5.13 7.60 5.08
N THR A 45 6.31 8.03 4.62
CA THR A 45 6.53 9.41 4.16
C THR A 45 5.69 9.71 2.90
N GLY A 46 5.67 8.81 1.92
CA GLY A 46 4.84 8.96 0.72
C GLY A 46 3.35 8.98 1.04
N PHE A 47 2.91 8.13 1.97
CA PHE A 47 1.54 8.17 2.50
C PHE A 47 1.21 9.53 3.08
N LEU A 48 2.07 10.07 3.95
CA LEU A 48 1.83 11.38 4.57
C LEU A 48 1.69 12.48 3.52
N VAL A 49 2.58 12.52 2.53
CA VAL A 49 2.50 13.51 1.44
C VAL A 49 1.17 13.39 0.70
N ILE A 50 0.75 12.17 0.34
CA ILE A 50 -0.52 11.96 -0.36
C ILE A 50 -1.71 12.35 0.52
N MET A 51 -1.71 11.99 1.81
CA MET A 51 -2.81 12.37 2.72
C MET A 51 -2.93 13.90 2.85
N LEU A 52 -1.81 14.62 2.95
CA LEU A 52 -1.81 16.08 2.95
C LEU A 52 -2.31 16.65 1.61
N LEU A 53 -1.86 16.12 0.49
CA LEU A 53 -2.36 16.54 -0.82
C LEU A 53 -3.87 16.28 -0.94
N CYS A 54 -4.36 15.12 -0.52
CA CYS A 54 -5.80 14.83 -0.51
C CYS A 54 -6.58 15.77 0.39
N SER A 55 -6.02 16.19 1.53
CA SER A 55 -6.67 17.13 2.45
C SER A 55 -6.80 18.54 1.86
N TYR A 56 -5.71 19.07 1.31
CA TYR A 56 -5.69 20.45 0.82
C TYR A 56 -6.28 20.60 -0.58
N PHE A 57 -6.14 19.60 -1.44
CA PHE A 57 -6.66 19.62 -2.80
C PHE A 57 -7.95 18.81 -2.98
N ASN A 58 -8.68 18.57 -1.88
CA ASN A 58 -9.86 17.70 -1.89
C ASN A 58 -10.89 18.12 -2.96
N LEU A 59 -11.23 19.40 -3.06
CA LEU A 59 -12.21 19.87 -4.05
C LEU A 59 -11.75 19.61 -5.49
N LEU A 60 -10.47 19.89 -5.78
CA LEU A 60 -9.89 19.63 -7.09
C LEU A 60 -9.85 18.15 -7.39
N LEU A 61 -9.41 17.35 -6.43
CA LEU A 61 -9.31 15.90 -6.54
C LEU A 61 -10.70 15.26 -6.64
N LYS A 62 -11.66 15.69 -5.84
CA LYS A 62 -13.04 15.19 -5.88
C LYS A 62 -13.69 15.41 -7.25
N ASN A 63 -13.40 16.52 -7.91
CA ASN A 63 -13.94 16.82 -9.23
C ASN A 63 -13.16 16.17 -10.38
N THR A 64 -11.88 15.91 -10.19
CA THR A 64 -10.97 15.41 -11.24
C THR A 64 -10.85 13.88 -11.18
N ILE A 65 -10.78 13.32 -9.98
CA ILE A 65 -10.59 11.87 -9.78
C ILE A 65 -11.71 11.02 -10.44
N PRO A 66 -13.01 11.35 -10.34
CA PRO A 66 -14.03 10.55 -11.02
C PRO A 66 -13.78 10.42 -12.53
N LYS A 67 -13.15 11.44 -13.15
CA LYS A 67 -12.82 11.43 -14.58
C LYS A 67 -11.64 10.54 -14.93
N ILE A 68 -10.68 10.41 -14.02
CA ILE A 68 -9.46 9.61 -14.21
C ILE A 68 -9.45 8.30 -13.43
N GLU A 69 -10.43 8.10 -12.55
CA GLU A 69 -10.55 6.93 -11.67
C GLU A 69 -10.54 5.62 -12.46
N PHE A 70 -11.25 5.57 -13.58
CA PHE A 70 -11.24 4.42 -14.46
C PHE A 70 -9.84 4.08 -14.97
N SER A 71 -9.11 5.09 -15.44
CA SER A 71 -7.72 4.90 -15.88
C SER A 71 -6.81 4.46 -14.74
N MET A 72 -6.95 5.08 -13.56
CA MET A 72 -6.18 4.72 -12.37
C MET A 72 -6.46 3.29 -11.93
N THR A 73 -7.72 2.86 -11.97
CA THR A 73 -8.16 1.50 -11.64
C THR A 73 -7.51 0.48 -12.59
N ILE A 74 -7.52 0.76 -13.89
CA ILE A 74 -6.88 -0.10 -14.91
C ILE A 74 -5.37 -0.20 -14.66
N PHE A 75 -4.67 0.94 -14.51
CA PHE A 75 -3.23 0.94 -14.26
C PHE A 75 -2.88 0.20 -12.96
N SER A 76 -3.68 0.34 -11.91
CA SER A 76 -3.51 -0.38 -10.66
C SER A 76 -3.62 -1.89 -10.84
N SER A 77 -4.68 -2.30 -11.52
CA SER A 77 -4.93 -3.72 -11.77
C SER A 77 -3.83 -4.34 -12.61
N ILE A 78 -3.39 -3.65 -13.67
CA ILE A 78 -2.24 -4.08 -14.49
C ILE A 78 -0.98 -4.19 -13.64
N TYR A 79 -0.70 -3.21 -12.78
CA TYR A 79 0.47 -3.23 -11.90
C TYR A 79 0.41 -4.39 -10.89
N MET A 80 -0.75 -4.66 -10.29
CA MET A 80 -0.93 -5.79 -9.37
C MET A 80 -0.78 -7.13 -10.09
N LEU A 81 -1.34 -7.27 -11.31
CA LEU A 81 -1.16 -8.45 -12.14
C LEU A 81 0.30 -8.66 -12.53
N TYR A 82 1.01 -7.59 -12.92
CA TYR A 82 2.44 -7.64 -13.18
C TYR A 82 3.23 -8.14 -11.96
N LEU A 83 2.91 -7.63 -10.76
CA LEU A 83 3.55 -8.10 -9.53
C LEU A 83 3.21 -9.57 -9.22
N ALA A 84 1.97 -9.99 -9.42
CA ALA A 84 1.55 -11.37 -9.24
C ALA A 84 2.35 -12.33 -10.14
N ILE A 85 2.45 -12.00 -11.43
CA ILE A 85 3.25 -12.76 -12.40
C ILE A 85 4.72 -12.81 -11.97
N LYS A 86 5.29 -11.66 -11.61
CA LYS A 86 6.68 -11.56 -11.17
C LYS A 86 6.98 -12.41 -9.94
N ILE A 87 6.03 -12.51 -9.01
CA ILE A 87 6.16 -13.35 -7.80
C ILE A 87 6.15 -14.83 -8.16
N ILE A 88 5.23 -15.27 -9.01
CA ILE A 88 5.14 -16.67 -9.46
C ILE A 88 6.42 -17.11 -10.16
N PHE A 89 6.93 -16.30 -11.08
CA PHE A 89 8.12 -16.62 -11.88
C PHE A 89 9.44 -16.21 -11.21
N SER A 90 9.42 -15.80 -9.93
CA SER A 90 10.64 -15.46 -9.21
C SER A 90 11.46 -16.71 -8.92
N LYS A 91 12.40 -17.04 -9.80
CA LYS A 91 13.44 -18.06 -9.57
C LYS A 91 14.45 -17.56 -8.54
N GLU A 92 15.05 -18.50 -7.81
CA GLU A 92 16.17 -18.23 -6.92
C GLU A 92 17.37 -17.71 -7.72
N LYS A 93 17.50 -16.39 -7.85
CA LYS A 93 18.73 -15.78 -8.34
C LYS A 93 19.71 -15.68 -7.18
N ASN A 94 20.94 -16.14 -7.40
CA ASN A 94 22.05 -16.07 -6.46
C ASN A 94 22.08 -14.72 -5.73
N LYS A 95 22.17 -14.78 -4.39
CA LYS A 95 22.16 -13.63 -3.49
C LYS A 95 23.16 -12.52 -3.88
N GLU A 96 24.25 -12.86 -4.57
CA GLU A 96 25.35 -11.96 -4.86
C GLU A 96 25.14 -10.93 -5.98
N LYS A 97 24.19 -11.16 -6.92
CA LYS A 97 23.97 -10.22 -8.04
C LYS A 97 22.80 -9.26 -7.86
N ASP A 98 22.01 -9.39 -6.81
CA ASP A 98 20.75 -8.66 -6.63
C ASP A 98 20.81 -7.60 -5.50
N ASP A 99 22.00 -7.37 -4.92
CA ASP A 99 22.21 -6.38 -3.84
C ASP A 99 21.89 -4.93 -4.27
N LYS A 100 21.82 -4.66 -5.58
CA LYS A 100 21.50 -3.33 -6.12
C LYS A 100 20.01 -3.03 -6.23
N LYS A 101 19.12 -4.01 -6.07
CA LYS A 101 17.66 -3.81 -6.04
C LYS A 101 17.11 -3.76 -4.60
N ASN A 102 17.79 -3.08 -3.70
CA ASN A 102 17.22 -2.75 -2.42
C ASN A 102 15.99 -1.87 -2.65
N TYR A 103 14.85 -2.33 -2.21
CA TYR A 103 13.69 -1.45 -2.03
C TYR A 103 14.05 -0.42 -0.96
N GLY A 104 14.66 0.69 -1.41
CA GLY A 104 15.11 1.77 -0.54
C GLY A 104 13.97 2.72 -0.17
N PHE A 105 14.31 3.74 0.62
CA PHE A 105 13.39 4.79 1.04
C PHE A 105 12.69 5.47 -0.15
N LEU A 106 13.45 5.90 -1.17
CA LEU A 106 12.89 6.55 -2.37
C LEU A 106 11.92 5.64 -3.13
N THR A 107 12.24 4.35 -3.25
CA THR A 107 11.33 3.39 -3.90
C THR A 107 10.01 3.29 -3.13
N GLY A 108 10.07 3.17 -1.80
CA GLY A 108 8.88 3.14 -0.95
C GLY A 108 8.05 4.41 -1.08
N MET A 109 8.68 5.57 -1.09
CA MET A 109 8.02 6.86 -1.21
C MET A 109 7.39 7.08 -2.59
N LEU A 110 8.13 6.86 -3.67
CA LEU A 110 7.65 7.12 -5.03
C LEU A 110 6.53 6.16 -5.45
N LEU A 111 6.55 4.93 -4.97
CA LEU A 111 5.48 3.96 -5.24
C LEU A 111 4.12 4.43 -4.74
N GLN A 112 4.05 5.31 -3.74
CA GLN A 112 2.78 5.81 -3.23
C GLN A 112 2.06 6.69 -4.26
N PHE A 113 2.79 7.47 -5.05
CA PHE A 113 2.22 8.35 -6.08
C PHE A 113 1.66 7.58 -7.28
N ILE A 114 2.11 6.34 -7.47
CA ILE A 114 1.64 5.47 -8.56
C ILE A 114 0.61 4.46 -8.02
N ASN A 115 0.49 4.32 -6.70
CA ASN A 115 -0.40 3.34 -6.07
C ASN A 115 -1.82 3.93 -5.90
N PRO A 116 -2.77 3.61 -6.77
CA PRO A 116 -4.11 4.18 -6.70
C PRO A 116 -4.87 3.75 -5.45
N LYS A 117 -4.54 2.58 -4.87
CA LYS A 117 -5.12 2.18 -3.58
C LYS A 117 -4.87 3.23 -2.50
N VAL A 118 -3.67 3.82 -2.45
CA VAL A 118 -3.32 4.85 -1.47
C VAL A 118 -4.03 6.16 -1.77
N ILE A 119 -4.11 6.53 -3.04
CA ILE A 119 -4.78 7.76 -3.47
C ILE A 119 -6.28 7.67 -3.19
N LEU A 120 -6.93 6.58 -3.60
CA LEU A 120 -8.36 6.33 -3.35
C LEU A 120 -8.66 6.23 -1.85
N TYR A 121 -7.80 5.56 -1.09
CA TYR A 121 -7.88 5.51 0.37
C TYR A 121 -7.89 6.92 0.98
N GLY A 122 -6.95 7.78 0.59
CA GLY A 122 -6.86 9.15 1.11
C GLY A 122 -8.07 9.99 0.73
N ILE A 123 -8.48 9.97 -0.54
CA ILE A 123 -9.63 10.73 -1.03
C ILE A 123 -10.90 10.28 -0.30
N THR A 124 -11.17 8.98 -0.24
CA THR A 124 -12.37 8.45 0.41
C THR A 124 -12.37 8.74 1.90
N ALA A 125 -11.26 8.49 2.61
CA ALA A 125 -11.18 8.76 4.05
C ALA A 125 -11.43 10.23 4.35
N ILE A 126 -10.82 11.13 3.59
CA ILE A 126 -10.87 12.56 3.84
C ILE A 126 -12.20 13.16 3.38
N SER A 127 -12.66 12.84 2.15
CA SER A 127 -13.87 13.44 1.59
C SER A 127 -15.16 12.93 2.23
N THR A 128 -15.18 11.65 2.66
CA THR A 128 -16.39 11.02 3.17
C THR A 128 -16.51 11.13 4.68
N PHE A 129 -15.38 11.00 5.40
CA PHE A 129 -15.42 10.88 6.86
C PHE A 129 -14.86 12.09 7.62
N ILE A 130 -14.02 12.93 7.01
CA ILE A 130 -13.34 13.99 7.74
C ILE A 130 -13.94 15.35 7.38
N ILE A 131 -13.91 15.75 6.13
CA ILE A 131 -14.34 17.09 5.68
C ILE A 131 -15.79 17.43 6.04
N PRO A 132 -16.78 16.50 5.94
CA PRO A 132 -18.16 16.83 6.28
C PRO A 132 -18.36 17.21 7.76
N PHE A 133 -17.46 16.76 8.64
CA PHE A 133 -17.57 16.96 10.08
C PHE A 133 -16.54 17.92 10.67
N ASN A 134 -15.42 18.10 9.98
CA ASN A 134 -14.29 18.87 10.50
C ASN A 134 -13.30 19.26 9.41
N ASN A 135 -13.34 20.52 9.02
CA ASN A 135 -12.52 21.06 7.92
C ASN A 135 -11.51 22.14 8.36
N SER A 136 -11.19 22.20 9.66
CA SER A 136 -10.12 23.07 10.13
C SER A 136 -8.75 22.57 9.66
N ASN A 137 -7.83 23.46 9.33
CA ASN A 137 -6.47 23.10 8.88
C ASN A 137 -5.76 22.20 9.88
N PHE A 138 -5.91 22.48 11.19
CA PHE A 138 -5.31 21.66 12.24
C PHE A 138 -5.84 20.23 12.22
N SER A 139 -7.17 20.08 12.11
CA SER A 139 -7.80 18.75 12.04
C SER A 139 -7.35 17.98 10.79
N LEU A 140 -7.29 18.63 9.63
CA LEU A 140 -6.85 17.98 8.38
C LEU A 140 -5.42 17.47 8.50
N ILE A 141 -4.53 18.23 9.14
CA ILE A 141 -3.15 17.77 9.42
C ILE A 141 -3.16 16.57 10.37
N MET A 142 -3.90 16.63 11.48
CA MET A 142 -3.94 15.54 12.47
C MET A 142 -4.49 14.24 11.87
N TYR A 143 -5.57 14.34 11.11
CA TYR A 143 -6.12 13.17 10.41
C TYR A 143 -5.18 12.63 9.32
N SER A 144 -4.48 13.51 8.58
CA SER A 144 -3.48 13.08 7.60
C SER A 144 -2.33 12.32 8.26
N LEU A 145 -1.85 12.79 9.41
CA LEU A 145 -0.84 12.09 10.21
C LEU A 145 -1.35 10.74 10.71
N PHE A 146 -2.57 10.69 11.21
CA PHE A 146 -3.19 9.44 11.67
C PHE A 146 -3.33 8.42 10.54
N LEU A 147 -3.88 8.83 9.39
CA LEU A 147 -4.06 7.96 8.23
C LEU A 147 -2.72 7.43 7.71
N ALA A 148 -1.70 8.31 7.62
CA ALA A 148 -0.36 7.91 7.21
C ALA A 148 0.30 6.97 8.22
N PHE A 149 0.12 7.20 9.52
CA PHE A 149 0.60 6.33 10.57
C PHE A 149 -0.01 4.92 10.48
N VAL A 150 -1.34 4.82 10.27
CA VAL A 150 -2.00 3.52 10.13
C VAL A 150 -1.52 2.79 8.86
N GLY A 151 -1.36 3.49 7.74
CA GLY A 151 -0.80 2.92 6.51
C GLY A 151 0.64 2.43 6.67
N PHE A 152 1.47 3.22 7.37
CA PHE A 152 2.84 2.82 7.76
C PHE A 152 2.82 1.58 8.66
N ALA A 153 1.99 1.57 9.71
CA ALA A 153 1.87 0.45 10.64
C ALA A 153 1.45 -0.84 9.93
N GLY A 154 0.49 -0.76 9.00
CA GLY A 154 0.10 -1.88 8.16
C GLY A 154 1.28 -2.45 7.38
N THR A 155 2.04 -1.59 6.71
CA THR A 155 3.23 -2.00 5.95
C THR A 155 4.32 -2.62 6.84
N VAL A 156 4.54 -2.06 8.03
CA VAL A 156 5.47 -2.61 9.02
C VAL A 156 5.01 -3.98 9.52
N CYS A 157 3.73 -4.16 9.83
CA CYS A 157 3.18 -5.47 10.24
C CYS A 157 3.43 -6.54 9.19
N TRP A 158 3.21 -6.24 7.90
CA TRP A 158 3.50 -7.17 6.81
C TRP A 158 5.00 -7.47 6.70
N SER A 159 5.86 -6.48 6.94
CA SER A 159 7.31 -6.66 6.98
C SER A 159 7.75 -7.55 8.15
N VAL A 160 7.20 -7.34 9.35
CA VAL A 160 7.44 -8.19 10.52
C VAL A 160 7.02 -9.63 10.24
N PHE A 161 5.81 -9.81 9.69
CA PHE A 161 5.33 -11.13 9.29
C PHE A 161 6.30 -11.81 8.32
N GLY A 162 6.74 -11.11 7.28
CA GLY A 162 7.70 -11.64 6.30
C GLY A 162 9.03 -12.07 6.92
N SER A 163 9.52 -11.34 7.92
CA SER A 163 10.77 -11.66 8.60
C SER A 163 10.63 -12.79 9.64
N MET A 164 9.53 -12.80 10.42
CA MET A 164 9.30 -13.82 11.46
C MET A 164 9.08 -15.21 10.86
N PHE A 165 8.37 -15.27 9.74
CA PHE A 165 8.10 -16.54 9.06
C PHE A 165 9.11 -16.88 7.96
N GLN A 166 10.29 -16.25 7.97
CA GLN A 166 11.30 -16.40 6.92
C GLN A 166 11.63 -17.86 6.62
N ILE A 167 11.90 -18.68 7.63
CA ILE A 167 12.26 -20.10 7.47
C ILE A 167 11.11 -20.87 6.81
N PHE A 168 9.88 -20.65 7.31
CA PHE A 168 8.68 -21.30 6.78
C PHE A 168 8.40 -20.86 5.34
N LEU A 169 8.44 -19.55 5.08
CA LEU A 169 8.19 -18.98 3.77
C LEU A 169 9.23 -19.41 2.74
N THR A 170 10.49 -19.58 3.15
CA THR A 170 11.55 -20.09 2.27
C THR A 170 11.34 -21.57 1.97
N ARG A 171 10.97 -22.38 2.96
CA ARG A 171 10.71 -23.82 2.80
C ARG A 171 9.51 -24.10 1.88
N TYR A 172 8.45 -23.28 1.98
CA TYR A 172 7.22 -23.43 1.19
C TYR A 172 7.08 -22.33 0.12
N ARG A 173 8.21 -21.80 -0.37
CA ARG A 173 8.27 -20.62 -1.25
C ARG A 173 7.31 -20.67 -2.43
N SER A 174 7.22 -21.80 -3.14
CA SER A 174 6.34 -21.91 -4.31
C SER A 174 4.87 -21.77 -3.93
N LYS A 175 4.43 -22.46 -2.87
CA LYS A 175 3.05 -22.36 -2.36
C LYS A 175 2.75 -20.94 -1.84
N PHE A 176 3.69 -20.36 -1.12
CA PHE A 176 3.58 -19.01 -0.58
C PHE A 176 3.49 -17.96 -1.71
N ASN A 177 4.37 -18.04 -2.71
CA ASN A 177 4.33 -17.15 -3.86
C ASN A 177 3.01 -17.27 -4.62
N LEU A 178 2.46 -18.47 -4.74
CA LEU A 178 1.15 -18.69 -5.35
C LEU A 178 0.04 -17.99 -4.55
N VAL A 179 0.01 -18.15 -3.21
CA VAL A 179 -0.97 -17.48 -2.35
C VAL A 179 -0.87 -15.96 -2.48
N MET A 180 0.35 -15.40 -2.47
CA MET A 180 0.55 -13.95 -2.62
C MET A 180 0.11 -13.45 -3.99
N ALA A 181 0.39 -14.21 -5.04
CA ALA A 181 -0.06 -13.87 -6.38
C ALA A 181 -1.59 -13.94 -6.51
N LEU A 182 -2.24 -14.93 -5.89
CA LEU A 182 -3.70 -15.02 -5.84
C LEU A 182 -4.32 -13.85 -5.06
N LEU A 183 -3.71 -13.41 -3.96
CA LEU A 183 -4.16 -12.24 -3.22
C LEU A 183 -4.03 -10.94 -4.04
N LEU A 184 -2.94 -10.78 -4.80
CA LEU A 184 -2.77 -9.65 -5.72
C LEU A 184 -3.77 -9.72 -6.88
N PHE A 185 -3.99 -10.91 -7.43
CA PHE A 185 -4.99 -11.13 -8.47
C PHE A 185 -6.39 -10.79 -7.97
N TYR A 186 -6.77 -11.32 -6.80
CA TYR A 186 -8.03 -10.99 -6.15
C TYR A 186 -8.17 -9.48 -5.94
N SER A 187 -7.16 -8.80 -5.41
CA SER A 187 -7.18 -7.35 -5.21
C SER A 187 -7.32 -6.59 -6.54
N ALA A 188 -6.66 -7.06 -7.61
CA ALA A 188 -6.77 -6.45 -8.93
C ALA A 188 -8.19 -6.58 -9.52
N VAL A 189 -8.80 -7.76 -9.37
CA VAL A 189 -10.17 -8.03 -9.83
C VAL A 189 -11.20 -7.29 -8.98
N SER A 190 -11.05 -7.30 -7.65
CA SER A 190 -11.95 -6.61 -6.73
C SER A 190 -12.06 -5.12 -7.07
N ILE A 191 -10.93 -4.44 -7.27
CA ILE A 191 -10.90 -3.02 -7.65
C ILE A 191 -11.59 -2.77 -9.01
N LEU A 192 -11.57 -3.73 -9.92
CA LEU A 192 -12.26 -3.62 -11.22
C LEU A 192 -13.77 -3.85 -11.11
N LEU A 193 -14.22 -4.67 -10.14
CA LEU A 193 -15.61 -5.04 -9.96
C LEU A 193 -16.39 -4.11 -9.02
N GLU A 194 -15.71 -3.32 -8.20
CA GLU A 194 -16.32 -2.32 -7.30
C GLU A 194 -16.93 -1.11 -8.07
N LYS A 195 -17.01 -1.20 -9.38
CA LYS A 195 -17.71 -0.29 -10.30
C LYS A 195 -18.93 -0.94 -10.91
#